data_fe5242ff732095b801e5af11fec59f04
#
_entry.id   fe5242ff732095b801e5af11fec59f04
#
_cell.length_a   1.000
_cell.length_b   1.000
_cell.length_c   1.000
_cell.angle_alpha   90.00
_cell.angle_beta   90.00
_cell.angle_gamma   90.00
#
_symmetry.space_group_name_H-M   'P 1'
#
loop_
_entity.id
_entity.type
_entity.pdbx_description
1 polymer ?
#
loop_
_entity_poly.entity_id
_entity_poly.type
_entity_poly.pdbx_seq_one_letter_code
_entity_poly.pdbx_strand_id
1 'polypeptide(L)'
;ILQALFISVFVTVVGTITNVFITTTYAYAISRTTFKYRRFFTIFALLSMLFNAGLVPGYIVVTRLLQLGDTVWALIIPMLLSPFNIILMRSFFKKTIPEAILESARIDGASEARIFFQICLPLSLPGIATITLLTALGFWNDWFNALLYIKSDNLYPLQYLLMQIQQNMDYIAKAVGLSGQLGVALPKETGRMAMVVVATLPIAILYPFFQR
;
A
#
# COMPACT_ATOMS: atom_id res chain seq x y z
N ILE A 1 -16.38 13.45 -6.68
CA ILE A 1 -14.92 13.67 -6.62
C ILE A 1 -14.47 13.86 -5.16
N LEU A 2 -15.06 14.78 -4.37
CA LEU A 2 -14.64 15.01 -2.98
C LEU A 2 -14.75 13.76 -2.11
N GLN A 3 -15.82 12.99 -2.26
CA GLN A 3 -16.00 11.72 -1.54
C GLN A 3 -14.94 10.70 -1.95
N ALA A 4 -14.67 10.55 -3.25
CA ALA A 4 -13.64 9.64 -3.74
C ALA A 4 -12.24 10.04 -3.26
N LEU A 5 -11.95 11.34 -3.17
CA LEU A 5 -10.72 11.86 -2.58
C LEU A 5 -10.63 11.50 -1.09
N PHE A 6 -11.72 11.69 -0.34
CA PHE A 6 -11.76 11.31 1.09
C PHE A 6 -11.51 9.80 1.29
N ILE A 7 -12.15 8.94 0.50
CA ILE A 7 -11.92 7.48 0.55
C ILE A 7 -10.46 7.16 0.24
N SER A 8 -9.87 7.75 -0.81
CA SER A 8 -8.46 7.53 -1.14
C SER A 8 -7.52 7.96 -0.02
N VAL A 9 -7.74 9.14 0.57
CA VAL A 9 -6.92 9.62 1.71
C VAL A 9 -7.09 8.68 2.91
N PHE A 10 -8.31 8.31 3.24
CA PHE A 10 -8.59 7.39 4.37
C PHE A 10 -7.90 6.04 4.18
N VAL A 11 -8.09 5.40 3.02
CA VAL A 11 -7.48 4.10 2.70
C VAL A 11 -5.95 4.19 2.71
N THR A 12 -5.40 5.25 2.14
CA THR A 12 -3.94 5.47 2.10
C THR A 12 -3.38 5.67 3.51
N VAL A 13 -3.97 6.52 4.33
CA VAL A 13 -3.46 6.82 5.68
C VAL A 13 -3.59 5.59 6.58
N VAL A 14 -4.79 5.02 6.69
CA VAL A 14 -5.04 3.88 7.57
C VAL A 14 -4.29 2.65 7.08
N GLY A 15 -4.33 2.37 5.78
CA GLY A 15 -3.61 1.25 5.18
C GLY A 15 -2.10 1.35 5.37
N THR A 16 -1.51 2.53 5.14
CA THR A 16 -0.07 2.75 5.30
C THR A 16 0.37 2.60 6.76
N ILE A 17 -0.32 3.25 7.70
CA ILE A 17 0.03 3.15 9.13
C ILE A 17 -0.01 1.69 9.59
N THR A 18 -1.08 0.98 9.26
CA THR A 18 -1.26 -0.42 9.65
C THR A 18 -0.23 -1.33 8.98
N ASN A 19 0.01 -1.16 7.67
CA ASN A 19 1.02 -1.94 6.93
C ASN A 19 2.42 -1.72 7.50
N VAL A 20 2.83 -0.46 7.73
CA VAL A 20 4.17 -0.13 8.25
C VAL A 20 4.35 -0.71 9.65
N PHE A 21 3.33 -0.62 10.50
CA PHE A 21 3.37 -1.21 11.85
C PHE A 21 3.54 -2.74 11.80
N ILE A 22 2.75 -3.44 11.00
CA ILE A 22 2.85 -4.90 10.84
C ILE A 22 4.20 -5.28 10.21
N THR A 23 4.60 -4.59 9.14
CA THR A 23 5.86 -4.85 8.43
C THR A 23 7.07 -4.66 9.33
N THR A 24 7.14 -3.57 10.11
CA THR A 24 8.27 -3.29 11.01
C THR A 24 8.32 -4.29 12.16
N THR A 25 7.17 -4.60 12.76
CA THR A 25 7.09 -5.58 13.87
C THR A 25 7.50 -6.98 13.40
N TYR A 26 6.99 -7.41 12.25
CA TYR A 26 7.34 -8.71 11.67
C TYR A 26 8.83 -8.77 11.30
N ALA A 27 9.34 -7.75 10.60
CA ALA A 27 10.73 -7.66 10.19
C ALA A 27 11.69 -7.61 11.40
N TYR A 28 11.30 -6.92 12.48
CA TYR A 28 12.05 -6.93 13.72
C TYR A 28 12.14 -8.34 14.30
N ALA A 29 11.03 -9.03 14.48
CA ALA A 29 11.01 -10.38 15.02
C ALA A 29 11.93 -11.34 14.24
N ILE A 30 11.84 -11.36 12.89
CA ILE A 30 12.66 -12.26 12.07
C ILE A 30 14.11 -11.79 11.89
N SER A 31 14.43 -10.56 12.30
CA SER A 31 15.82 -10.06 12.27
C SER A 31 16.63 -10.52 13.48
N ARG A 32 15.97 -10.84 14.61
CA ARG A 32 16.62 -11.16 15.89
C ARG A 32 17.16 -12.57 15.93
N THR A 33 18.39 -12.72 16.48
CA THR A 33 19.06 -14.02 16.65
C THR A 33 18.38 -14.86 17.72
N THR A 34 17.80 -14.22 18.73
CA THR A 34 17.11 -14.85 19.86
C THR A 34 15.74 -15.45 19.49
N PHE A 35 15.13 -15.04 18.39
CA PHE A 35 13.82 -15.54 18.00
C PHE A 35 13.93 -16.96 17.39
N LYS A 36 13.45 -17.96 18.12
CA LYS A 36 13.54 -19.38 17.77
C LYS A 36 12.98 -19.72 16.37
N TYR A 37 11.87 -19.11 16.01
CA TYR A 37 11.15 -19.41 14.75
C TYR A 37 11.54 -18.49 13.59
N ARG A 38 12.61 -17.69 13.72
CA ARG A 38 13.04 -16.72 12.69
C ARG A 38 13.22 -17.32 11.30
N ARG A 39 13.76 -18.56 11.22
CA ARG A 39 14.00 -19.24 9.93
C ARG A 39 12.69 -19.61 9.26
N PHE A 40 11.76 -20.16 10.02
CA PHE A 40 10.43 -20.53 9.51
C PHE A 40 9.68 -19.31 8.96
N PHE A 41 9.55 -18.24 9.74
CA PHE A 41 8.87 -17.02 9.29
C PHE A 41 9.59 -16.31 8.14
N THR A 42 10.92 -16.37 8.09
CA THR A 42 11.67 -15.84 6.93
C THR A 42 11.37 -16.63 5.66
N ILE A 43 11.38 -17.96 5.73
CA ILE A 43 11.07 -18.82 4.59
C ILE A 43 9.61 -18.62 4.17
N PHE A 44 8.70 -18.52 5.13
CA PHE A 44 7.28 -18.26 4.84
C PHE A 44 7.09 -16.94 4.08
N ALA A 45 7.74 -15.87 4.51
CA ALA A 45 7.71 -14.58 3.79
C ALA A 45 8.30 -14.70 2.37
N LEU A 46 9.42 -15.42 2.20
CA LEU A 46 10.03 -15.65 0.89
C LEU A 46 9.14 -16.50 -0.01
N LEU A 47 8.53 -17.55 0.51
CA LEU A 47 7.60 -18.38 -0.26
C LEU A 47 6.37 -17.56 -0.69
N SER A 48 5.81 -16.73 0.20
CA SER A 48 4.69 -15.86 -0.15
C SER A 48 5.04 -14.82 -1.22
N MET A 49 6.32 -14.45 -1.36
CA MET A 49 6.81 -13.58 -2.41
C MET A 49 6.93 -14.30 -3.77
N LEU A 50 7.36 -15.57 -3.75
CA LEU A 50 7.60 -16.36 -4.95
C LEU A 50 6.32 -17.01 -5.51
N PHE A 51 5.39 -17.37 -4.62
CA PHE A 51 4.15 -18.05 -4.99
C PHE A 51 2.96 -17.12 -4.82
N ASN A 52 2.39 -16.68 -5.94
CA ASN A 52 1.15 -15.92 -5.97
C ASN A 52 0.00 -16.87 -6.29
N ALA A 53 -1.02 -16.90 -5.44
CA ALA A 53 -2.21 -17.75 -5.64
C ALA A 53 -3.04 -17.33 -6.87
N GLY A 54 -2.80 -16.14 -7.41
CA GLY A 54 -3.55 -15.59 -8.54
C GLY A 54 -4.81 -14.83 -8.12
N LEU A 55 -5.48 -14.26 -9.11
CA LEU A 55 -6.61 -13.34 -8.91
C LEU A 55 -7.85 -14.06 -8.36
N VAL A 56 -8.22 -15.22 -8.93
CA VAL A 56 -9.47 -15.90 -8.58
C VAL A 56 -9.48 -16.40 -7.13
N PRO A 57 -8.46 -17.12 -6.63
CA PRO A 57 -8.39 -17.48 -5.23
C PRO A 57 -8.39 -16.27 -4.29
N GLY A 58 -7.65 -15.21 -4.62
CA GLY A 58 -7.65 -13.96 -3.85
C GLY A 58 -9.04 -13.33 -3.76
N TYR A 59 -9.76 -13.27 -4.88
CA TYR A 59 -11.13 -12.77 -4.91
C TYR A 59 -12.08 -13.59 -4.02
N ILE A 60 -12.00 -14.93 -4.09
CA ILE A 60 -12.84 -15.82 -3.27
C ILE A 60 -12.55 -15.61 -1.78
N VAL A 61 -11.28 -15.51 -1.39
CA VAL A 61 -10.89 -15.27 0.01
C VAL A 61 -11.49 -13.96 0.51
N VAL A 62 -11.32 -12.87 -0.21
CA VAL A 62 -11.79 -11.54 0.23
C VAL A 62 -13.34 -11.48 0.26
N THR A 63 -14.01 -11.99 -0.78
CA THR A 63 -15.46 -11.80 -0.93
C THR A 63 -16.29 -12.88 -0.24
N ARG A 64 -15.82 -14.14 -0.21
CA ARG A 64 -16.59 -15.28 0.32
C ARG A 64 -16.15 -15.67 1.72
N LEU A 65 -14.82 -15.80 1.95
CA LEU A 65 -14.30 -16.25 3.23
C LEU A 65 -14.31 -15.12 4.27
N LEU A 66 -13.77 -13.94 3.91
CA LEU A 66 -13.69 -12.79 4.81
C LEU A 66 -14.97 -11.92 4.76
N GLN A 67 -15.84 -12.10 3.77
CA GLN A 67 -17.08 -11.35 3.55
C GLN A 67 -16.88 -9.82 3.53
N LEU A 68 -15.74 -9.37 3.00
CA LEU A 68 -15.37 -7.96 2.93
C LEU A 68 -15.85 -7.26 1.65
N GLY A 69 -16.50 -7.99 0.73
CA GLY A 69 -17.00 -7.40 -0.52
C GLY A 69 -17.84 -6.15 -0.26
N ASP A 70 -17.63 -5.11 -1.08
CA ASP A 70 -18.29 -3.81 -0.99
C ASP A 70 -18.09 -3.07 0.34
N THR A 71 -16.89 -3.19 0.92
CA THR A 71 -16.47 -2.45 2.12
C THR A 71 -15.12 -1.77 1.91
N VAL A 72 -14.85 -0.71 2.66
CA VAL A 72 -13.52 -0.03 2.65
C VAL A 72 -12.39 -0.97 3.08
N TRP A 73 -12.69 -1.96 3.92
CA TRP A 73 -11.71 -2.95 4.38
C TRP A 73 -11.21 -3.86 3.26
N ALA A 74 -12.03 -4.08 2.21
CA ALA A 74 -11.58 -4.82 1.02
C ALA A 74 -10.47 -4.10 0.25
N LEU A 75 -10.33 -2.77 0.40
CA LEU A 75 -9.25 -1.98 -0.18
C LEU A 75 -7.98 -1.99 0.67
N ILE A 76 -8.11 -2.27 1.98
CA ILE A 76 -7.00 -2.17 2.93
C ILE A 76 -6.38 -3.55 3.19
N ILE A 77 -7.19 -4.55 3.57
CA ILE A 77 -6.72 -5.84 4.09
C ILE A 77 -5.85 -6.62 3.11
N PRO A 78 -6.18 -6.72 1.80
CA PRO A 78 -5.34 -7.47 0.86
C PRO A 78 -3.92 -6.90 0.70
N MET A 79 -3.74 -5.61 0.97
CA MET A 79 -2.47 -4.90 0.81
C MET A 79 -1.69 -4.71 2.13
N LEU A 80 -2.20 -5.22 3.27
CA LEU A 80 -1.57 -5.02 4.59
C LEU A 80 -0.21 -5.68 4.73
N LEU A 81 0.06 -6.73 3.97
CA LEU A 81 1.32 -7.48 4.05
C LEU A 81 2.01 -7.48 2.69
N SER A 82 3.20 -6.89 2.63
CA SER A 82 4.11 -6.99 1.50
C SER A 82 5.33 -7.80 1.93
N PRO A 83 5.48 -9.05 1.47
CA PRO A 83 6.64 -9.87 1.78
C PRO A 83 7.96 -9.21 1.36
N PHE A 84 7.96 -8.48 0.24
CA PHE A 84 9.10 -7.70 -0.21
C PHE A 84 9.52 -6.64 0.82
N ASN A 85 8.56 -5.84 1.31
CA ASN A 85 8.82 -4.81 2.32
C ASN A 85 9.33 -5.40 3.64
N ILE A 86 8.81 -6.57 4.04
CA ILE A 86 9.26 -7.30 5.23
C ILE A 86 10.75 -7.69 5.10
N ILE A 87 11.15 -8.28 3.98
CA ILE A 87 12.53 -8.70 3.75
C ILE A 87 13.47 -7.49 3.64
N LEU A 88 13.03 -6.42 2.97
CA LEU A 88 13.76 -5.17 2.87
C LEU A 88 14.02 -4.58 4.26
N MET A 89 12.97 -4.44 5.08
CA MET A 89 13.09 -3.90 6.44
C MET A 89 13.91 -4.79 7.37
N ARG A 90 13.77 -6.11 7.26
CA ARG A 90 14.64 -7.06 7.97
C ARG A 90 16.11 -6.84 7.64
N SER A 91 16.44 -6.66 6.37
CA SER A 91 17.81 -6.42 5.92
C SER A 91 18.34 -5.08 6.47
N PHE A 92 17.46 -4.07 6.50
CA PHE A 92 17.79 -2.77 7.08
C PHE A 92 18.09 -2.89 8.59
N PHE A 93 17.24 -3.54 9.37
CA PHE A 93 17.46 -3.76 10.80
C PHE A 93 18.80 -4.48 11.08
N LYS A 94 19.12 -5.50 10.28
CA LYS A 94 20.38 -6.25 10.45
C LYS A 94 21.62 -5.43 10.14
N LYS A 95 21.54 -4.52 9.19
CA LYS A 95 22.69 -3.68 8.78
C LYS A 95 22.87 -2.47 9.68
N THR A 96 21.78 -1.86 10.13
CA THR A 96 21.80 -0.57 10.83
C THR A 96 21.94 -0.71 12.33
N ILE A 97 21.46 -1.83 12.92
CA ILE A 97 21.45 -2.00 14.37
C ILE A 97 22.45 -3.08 14.78
N PRO A 98 23.61 -2.70 15.35
CA PRO A 98 24.57 -3.65 15.90
C PRO A 98 23.96 -4.48 17.04
N GLU A 99 24.26 -5.78 17.06
CA GLU A 99 23.77 -6.70 18.12
C GLU A 99 24.21 -6.25 19.52
N ALA A 100 25.41 -5.67 19.63
CA ALA A 100 25.96 -5.16 20.90
C ALA A 100 25.07 -4.13 21.60
N ILE A 101 24.39 -3.25 20.84
CA ILE A 101 23.45 -2.27 21.42
C ILE A 101 22.24 -2.98 22.05
N LEU A 102 21.78 -4.04 21.43
CA LEU A 102 20.61 -4.81 21.90
C LEU A 102 20.98 -5.66 23.13
N GLU A 103 22.19 -6.22 23.14
CA GLU A 103 22.69 -6.98 24.28
C GLU A 103 22.90 -6.08 25.51
N SER A 104 23.48 -4.90 25.33
CA SER A 104 23.60 -3.90 26.41
C SER A 104 22.24 -3.54 26.99
N ALA A 105 21.26 -3.23 26.12
CA ALA A 105 19.92 -2.89 26.58
C ALA A 105 19.22 -4.04 27.33
N ARG A 106 19.51 -5.30 26.97
CA ARG A 106 18.99 -6.48 27.71
C ARG A 106 19.67 -6.63 29.07
N ILE A 107 20.99 -6.36 29.15
CA ILE A 107 21.74 -6.37 30.42
C ILE A 107 21.16 -5.30 31.35
N ASP A 108 20.78 -4.13 30.80
CA ASP A 108 20.11 -3.04 31.54
C ASP A 108 18.64 -3.35 31.91
N GLY A 109 18.16 -4.57 31.61
CA GLY A 109 16.81 -5.02 31.97
C GLY A 109 15.70 -4.51 31.05
N ALA A 110 16.01 -3.99 29.84
CA ALA A 110 15.01 -3.55 28.90
C ALA A 110 14.26 -4.74 28.30
N SER A 111 12.90 -4.67 28.29
CA SER A 111 12.08 -5.65 27.61
C SER A 111 12.20 -5.54 26.07
N GLU A 112 11.92 -6.62 25.34
CA GLU A 112 11.95 -6.62 23.85
C GLU A 112 11.05 -5.53 23.23
N ALA A 113 9.91 -5.25 23.82
CA ALA A 113 9.05 -4.15 23.39
C ALA A 113 9.75 -2.78 23.58
N ARG A 114 10.39 -2.57 24.72
CA ARG A 114 11.13 -1.35 24.97
C ARG A 114 12.29 -1.18 24.00
N ILE A 115 13.05 -2.23 23.73
CA ILE A 115 14.12 -2.24 22.73
C ILE A 115 13.56 -1.90 21.36
N PHE A 116 12.44 -2.47 20.96
CA PHE A 116 11.80 -2.20 19.67
C PHE A 116 11.40 -0.73 19.54
N PHE A 117 10.59 -0.21 20.48
CA PHE A 117 10.03 1.14 20.35
C PHE A 117 11.05 2.26 20.63
N GLN A 118 11.95 2.07 21.59
CA GLN A 118 12.88 3.14 22.05
C GLN A 118 14.24 3.12 21.37
N ILE A 119 14.67 1.98 20.83
CA ILE A 119 15.98 1.85 20.21
C ILE A 119 15.83 1.55 18.71
N CYS A 120 15.14 0.47 18.35
CA CYS A 120 15.14 -0.01 16.98
C CYS A 120 14.36 0.91 16.03
N LEU A 121 13.15 1.35 16.40
CA LEU A 121 12.37 2.24 15.55
C LEU A 121 13.06 3.59 15.30
N PRO A 122 13.57 4.31 16.30
CA PRO A 122 14.27 5.58 16.07
C PRO A 122 15.52 5.44 15.20
N LEU A 123 16.33 4.40 15.43
CA LEU A 123 17.54 4.16 14.62
C LEU A 123 17.22 3.74 13.18
N SER A 124 16.01 3.29 12.92
CA SER A 124 15.58 2.79 11.61
C SER A 124 14.65 3.74 10.86
N LEU A 125 14.51 4.98 11.30
CA LEU A 125 13.66 5.99 10.67
C LEU A 125 13.85 6.09 9.14
N PRO A 126 15.08 6.10 8.57
CA PRO A 126 15.25 6.17 7.12
C PRO A 126 14.66 4.96 6.39
N GLY A 127 14.82 3.74 6.96
CA GLY A 127 14.23 2.53 6.40
C GLY A 127 12.70 2.54 6.49
N ILE A 128 12.17 2.98 7.63
CA ILE A 128 10.73 3.12 7.85
C ILE A 128 10.14 4.16 6.90
N ALA A 129 10.78 5.31 6.71
CA ALA A 129 10.34 6.34 5.78
C ALA A 129 10.27 5.80 4.34
N THR A 130 11.28 5.03 3.92
CA THR A 130 11.28 4.39 2.60
C THR A 130 10.09 3.45 2.42
N ILE A 131 9.83 2.56 3.39
CA ILE A 131 8.70 1.63 3.32
C ILE A 131 7.37 2.37 3.39
N THR A 132 7.27 3.41 4.22
CA THR A 132 6.08 4.25 4.32
C THR A 132 5.75 4.89 2.98
N LEU A 133 6.75 5.45 2.29
CA LEU A 133 6.56 6.04 0.97
C LEU A 133 6.09 5.01 -0.06
N LEU A 134 6.77 3.86 -0.16
CA LEU A 134 6.41 2.80 -1.10
C LEU A 134 4.98 2.28 -0.86
N THR A 135 4.62 2.09 0.40
CA THR A 135 3.30 1.61 0.80
C THR A 135 2.21 2.65 0.54
N ALA A 136 2.47 3.91 0.91
CA ALA A 136 1.53 5.01 0.67
C ALA A 136 1.24 5.21 -0.83
N LEU A 137 2.28 5.15 -1.67
CA LEU A 137 2.11 5.19 -3.13
C LEU A 137 1.34 3.99 -3.66
N GLY A 138 1.55 2.80 -3.08
CA GLY A 138 0.78 1.60 -3.43
C GLY A 138 -0.71 1.76 -3.16
N PHE A 139 -1.09 2.19 -1.96
CA PHE A 139 -2.49 2.44 -1.60
C PHE A 139 -3.11 3.60 -2.39
N TRP A 140 -2.37 4.68 -2.58
CA TRP A 140 -2.85 5.85 -3.33
C TRP A 140 -3.19 5.52 -4.78
N ASN A 141 -2.37 4.70 -5.44
CA ASN A 141 -2.54 4.37 -6.85
C ASN A 141 -3.41 3.12 -7.08
N ASP A 142 -3.95 2.51 -6.04
CA ASP A 142 -4.74 1.29 -6.16
C ASP A 142 -6.14 1.57 -6.71
N TRP A 143 -6.34 1.22 -7.96
CA TRP A 143 -7.64 1.19 -8.63
C TRP A 143 -8.15 -0.24 -8.81
N PHE A 144 -7.23 -1.23 -8.77
CA PHE A 144 -7.55 -2.60 -9.15
C PHE A 144 -8.36 -3.33 -8.07
N ASN A 145 -8.02 -3.16 -6.79
CA ASN A 145 -8.83 -3.73 -5.72
C ASN A 145 -10.23 -3.10 -5.66
N ALA A 146 -10.36 -1.81 -6.00
CA ALA A 146 -11.67 -1.17 -6.12
C ALA A 146 -12.50 -1.78 -7.26
N LEU A 147 -11.89 -2.03 -8.42
CA LEU A 147 -12.52 -2.70 -9.54
C LEU A 147 -13.05 -4.10 -9.16
N LEU A 148 -12.27 -4.84 -8.36
CA LEU A 148 -12.62 -6.22 -7.99
C LEU A 148 -13.67 -6.30 -6.88
N TYR A 149 -13.58 -5.45 -5.88
CA TYR A 149 -14.30 -5.65 -4.62
C TYR A 149 -15.41 -4.65 -4.35
N ILE A 150 -15.40 -3.46 -4.97
CA ILE A 150 -16.34 -2.38 -4.66
C ILE A 150 -17.42 -2.30 -5.74
N LYS A 151 -18.67 -2.23 -5.29
CA LYS A 151 -19.86 -2.08 -6.14
C LYS A 151 -20.57 -0.74 -5.93
N SER A 152 -20.52 -0.23 -4.70
CA SER A 152 -21.18 1.01 -4.30
C SER A 152 -20.37 2.24 -4.73
N ASP A 153 -20.98 3.13 -5.48
CA ASP A 153 -20.34 4.35 -6.01
C ASP A 153 -19.75 5.27 -4.92
N ASN A 154 -20.34 5.23 -3.73
CA ASN A 154 -19.90 6.02 -2.58
C ASN A 154 -18.59 5.53 -1.96
N LEU A 155 -18.10 4.34 -2.30
CA LEU A 155 -16.85 3.76 -1.81
C LEU A 155 -15.72 3.79 -2.84
N TYR A 156 -15.93 4.40 -4.00
CA TYR A 156 -14.91 4.46 -5.04
C TYR A 156 -13.74 5.36 -4.64
N PRO A 157 -12.50 4.84 -4.65
CA PRO A 157 -11.31 5.66 -4.53
C PRO A 157 -11.11 6.55 -5.76
N LEU A 158 -10.35 7.63 -5.59
CA LEU A 158 -10.11 8.62 -6.63
C LEU A 158 -9.52 7.99 -7.90
N GLN A 159 -8.51 7.13 -7.78
CA GLN A 159 -7.85 6.49 -8.92
C GLN A 159 -8.81 5.61 -9.74
N TYR A 160 -9.69 4.89 -9.06
CA TYR A 160 -10.72 4.08 -9.73
C TYR A 160 -11.74 4.97 -10.46
N LEU A 161 -12.20 6.05 -9.82
CA LEU A 161 -13.11 7.01 -10.44
C LEU A 161 -12.49 7.67 -11.68
N LEU A 162 -11.22 8.07 -11.60
CA LEU A 162 -10.49 8.65 -12.75
C LEU A 162 -10.34 7.65 -13.89
N MET A 163 -10.05 6.37 -13.58
CA MET A 163 -10.00 5.31 -14.57
C MET A 163 -11.35 5.10 -15.26
N GLN A 164 -12.45 5.07 -14.52
CA GLN A 164 -13.80 4.97 -15.10
C GLN A 164 -14.14 6.15 -16.03
N ILE A 165 -13.82 7.37 -15.60
CA ILE A 165 -14.02 8.57 -16.43
C ILE A 165 -13.22 8.45 -17.73
N GLN A 166 -11.97 8.01 -17.66
CA GLN A 166 -11.14 7.83 -18.85
C GLN A 166 -11.72 6.78 -19.80
N GLN A 167 -12.14 5.63 -19.28
CA GLN A 167 -12.77 4.57 -20.10
C GLN A 167 -14.06 5.06 -20.78
N ASN A 168 -14.89 5.80 -20.04
CA ASN A 168 -16.12 6.38 -20.61
C ASN A 168 -15.82 7.41 -21.71
N MET A 169 -14.81 8.25 -21.54
CA MET A 169 -14.37 9.20 -22.56
C MET A 169 -13.86 8.47 -23.81
N ASP A 170 -13.08 7.41 -23.66
CA ASP A 170 -12.57 6.61 -24.76
C ASP A 170 -13.69 5.86 -25.50
N TYR A 171 -14.69 5.35 -24.75
CA TYR A 171 -15.87 4.71 -25.32
C TYR A 171 -16.70 5.68 -26.17
N ILE A 172 -17.06 6.86 -25.60
CA ILE A 172 -17.81 7.90 -26.31
C ILE A 172 -17.08 8.34 -27.56
N ALA A 173 -15.78 8.54 -27.48
CA ALA A 173 -14.98 8.96 -28.62
C ALA A 173 -14.90 7.93 -29.75
N LYS A 174 -14.88 6.63 -29.42
CA LYS A 174 -14.98 5.56 -30.42
C LYS A 174 -16.38 5.51 -31.04
N ALA A 175 -17.43 5.64 -30.23
CA ALA A 175 -18.81 5.65 -30.70
C ALA A 175 -19.11 6.83 -31.64
N VAL A 176 -18.61 8.03 -31.31
CA VAL A 176 -18.71 9.24 -32.18
C VAL A 176 -17.93 9.06 -33.47
N GLY A 177 -16.71 8.49 -33.40
CA GLY A 177 -15.91 8.22 -34.61
C GLY A 177 -16.56 7.21 -35.56
N LEU A 178 -17.31 6.26 -35.03
CA LEU A 178 -18.05 5.27 -35.85
C LEU A 178 -19.33 5.84 -36.48
N SER A 179 -20.00 6.79 -35.80
CA SER A 179 -21.28 7.34 -36.24
C SER A 179 -21.14 8.51 -37.23
N GLY A 180 -19.95 9.07 -37.42
CA GLY A 180 -19.67 10.13 -38.40
C GLY A 180 -20.49 11.44 -38.24
N GLN A 181 -21.32 11.57 -37.18
CA GLN A 181 -22.39 12.54 -37.12
C GLN A 181 -22.25 13.71 -36.14
N LEU A 182 -21.21 13.73 -35.31
CA LEU A 182 -21.07 14.85 -34.33
C LEU A 182 -19.68 15.48 -34.46
N GLY A 183 -19.62 16.64 -35.10
CA GLY A 183 -18.44 17.54 -35.13
C GLY A 183 -18.05 18.14 -33.77
N VAL A 184 -18.38 17.44 -32.67
CA VAL A 184 -18.02 17.84 -31.32
C VAL A 184 -16.68 17.15 -31.01
N ALA A 185 -15.61 17.90 -31.17
CA ALA A 185 -14.30 17.51 -30.66
C ALA A 185 -14.37 17.43 -29.11
N LEU A 186 -14.55 16.22 -28.58
CA LEU A 186 -14.43 16.01 -27.14
C LEU A 186 -13.01 16.41 -26.71
N PRO A 187 -12.86 17.24 -25.65
CA PRO A 187 -11.54 17.67 -25.17
C PRO A 187 -10.83 16.55 -24.44
N LYS A 188 -10.52 15.46 -25.16
CA LYS A 188 -9.89 14.25 -24.59
C LYS A 188 -8.55 14.55 -23.93
N GLU A 189 -7.70 15.30 -24.60
CA GLU A 189 -6.37 15.61 -24.08
C GLU A 189 -6.43 16.51 -22.86
N THR A 190 -7.28 17.53 -22.88
CA THR A 190 -7.48 18.42 -21.73
C THR A 190 -8.06 17.66 -20.54
N GLY A 191 -9.04 16.76 -20.75
CA GLY A 191 -9.59 15.91 -19.72
C GLY A 191 -8.56 14.96 -19.10
N ARG A 192 -7.72 14.33 -19.95
CA ARG A 192 -6.62 13.47 -19.48
C ARG A 192 -5.61 14.26 -18.66
N MET A 193 -5.18 15.44 -19.13
CA MET A 193 -4.23 16.28 -18.40
C MET A 193 -4.79 16.73 -17.04
N ALA A 194 -6.06 17.11 -16.97
CA ALA A 194 -6.72 17.44 -15.72
C ALA A 194 -6.74 16.27 -14.73
N MET A 195 -7.01 15.03 -15.22
CA MET A 195 -6.98 13.83 -14.38
C MET A 195 -5.56 13.54 -13.86
N VAL A 196 -4.53 13.68 -14.69
CA VAL A 196 -3.14 13.52 -14.27
C VAL A 196 -2.77 14.51 -13.17
N VAL A 197 -3.15 15.78 -13.30
CA VAL A 197 -2.90 16.81 -12.27
C VAL A 197 -3.60 16.42 -10.96
N VAL A 198 -4.87 16.04 -11.00
CA VAL A 198 -5.63 15.66 -9.80
C VAL A 198 -5.05 14.40 -9.13
N ALA A 199 -4.58 13.43 -9.91
CA ALA A 199 -3.97 12.21 -9.39
C ALA A 199 -2.59 12.43 -8.75
N THR A 200 -1.77 13.32 -9.35
CA THR A 200 -0.37 13.53 -8.94
C THR A 200 -0.18 14.61 -7.89
N LEU A 201 -1.07 15.60 -7.82
CA LEU A 201 -0.93 16.74 -6.94
C LEU A 201 -0.76 16.38 -5.45
N PRO A 202 -1.53 15.44 -4.86
CA PRO A 202 -1.33 15.02 -3.48
C PRO A 202 0.04 14.37 -3.23
N ILE A 203 0.53 13.59 -4.20
CA ILE A 203 1.86 12.97 -4.13
C ILE A 203 2.95 14.04 -4.15
N ALA A 204 2.82 15.01 -5.05
CA ALA A 204 3.77 16.10 -5.19
C ALA A 204 3.86 16.98 -3.93
N ILE A 205 2.76 17.16 -3.20
CA ILE A 205 2.72 17.89 -1.93
C ILE A 205 3.42 17.08 -0.81
N LEU A 206 3.22 15.76 -0.77
CA LEU A 206 3.79 14.90 0.27
C LEU A 206 5.29 14.61 0.05
N TYR A 207 5.76 14.60 -1.19
CA TYR A 207 7.13 14.23 -1.54
C TYR A 207 8.23 14.98 -0.77
N PRO A 208 8.17 16.33 -0.60
CA PRO A 208 9.20 17.07 0.16
C PRO A 208 9.31 16.67 1.64
N PHE A 209 8.23 16.15 2.23
CA PHE A 209 8.25 15.70 3.63
C PHE A 209 9.04 14.40 3.83
N PHE A 210 9.14 13.57 2.79
CA PHE A 210 9.89 12.32 2.83
C PHE A 210 11.36 12.49 2.40
N GLN A 211 11.74 13.61 1.82
CA GLN A 211 13.12 13.89 1.40
C GLN A 211 14.01 14.50 2.51
N ARG A 212 13.43 14.97 3.60
CA ARG A 212 14.16 15.49 4.76
C ARG A 212 14.37 14.38 5.79
#